data_7326b4043d0a2ae4f804c42320948e48
#
_entry.id   7326b4043d0a2ae4f804c42320948e48
#
_cell.length_a   1.000
_cell.length_b   1.000
_cell.length_c   1.000
_cell.angle_alpha   90.00
_cell.angle_beta   90.00
_cell.angle_gamma   90.00
#
_symmetry.space_group_name_H-M   'P 1'
#
loop_
_entity.id
_entity.type
_entity.pdbx_description
1 polymer ?
#
loop_
_entity_poly.entity_id
_entity_poly.type
_entity_poly.pdbx_seq_one_letter_code
_entity_poly.pdbx_strand_id
1 'polypeptide(L)' 'MTEPWLSAEDIAVHLGVTKDTVYSWIAEKAMPAHKIGRLWKFQVSEVDSWVRGGGAAAIPDTAEG' A
#
# COMPACT_ATOMS: atom_id res chain seq x y z
N MET A 1 13.99 11.06 13.60
CA MET A 1 14.51 10.31 12.48
C MET A 1 13.48 10.10 11.42
N THR A 2 13.91 10.15 10.22
CA THR A 2 13.00 10.06 9.10
C THR A 2 12.85 8.61 8.68
N GLU A 3 11.63 8.21 8.47
CA GLU A 3 11.34 6.88 7.98
C GLU A 3 11.79 6.76 6.54
N PRO A 4 12.45 5.66 6.14
CA PRO A 4 12.90 5.51 4.76
C PRO A 4 11.72 5.36 3.82
N TRP A 5 11.90 5.87 2.61
CA TRP A 5 10.93 5.70 1.54
C TRP A 5 11.11 4.34 0.90
N LEU A 6 10.02 3.64 0.68
CA LEU A 6 10.05 2.33 0.04
C LEU A 6 9.46 2.41 -1.35
N SER A 7 9.96 1.56 -2.23
CA SER A 7 9.42 1.47 -3.59
C SER A 7 8.14 0.64 -3.57
N ALA A 8 7.41 0.65 -4.69
CA ALA A 8 6.23 -0.18 -4.83
C ALA A 8 6.61 -1.66 -4.66
N GLU A 9 7.77 -2.03 -5.17
CA GLU A 9 8.24 -3.40 -5.05
C GLU A 9 8.48 -3.77 -3.60
N ASP A 10 9.13 -2.87 -2.86
CA ASP A 10 9.39 -3.09 -1.44
C ASP A 10 8.10 -3.22 -0.65
N ILE A 11 7.13 -2.37 -0.95
CA ILE A 11 5.85 -2.43 -0.25
C ILE A 11 5.10 -3.71 -0.59
N ALA A 12 5.19 -4.15 -1.84
CA ALA A 12 4.55 -5.40 -2.24
C ALA A 12 5.10 -6.57 -1.43
N VAL A 13 6.41 -6.60 -1.26
CA VAL A 13 7.04 -7.65 -0.45
C VAL A 13 6.60 -7.53 1.01
N HIS A 14 6.59 -6.31 1.52
CA HIS A 14 6.20 -6.08 2.92
C HIS A 14 4.78 -6.57 3.19
N LEU A 15 3.88 -6.35 2.25
CA LEU A 15 2.48 -6.73 2.43
C LEU A 15 2.17 -8.14 1.92
N GLY A 16 3.11 -8.76 1.22
CA GLY A 16 2.90 -10.10 0.69
C GLY A 16 1.97 -10.14 -0.52
N VAL A 17 1.99 -9.08 -1.33
CA VAL A 17 1.15 -9.01 -2.51
C VAL A 17 2.01 -8.71 -3.73
N THR A 18 1.39 -8.68 -4.89
CA THR A 18 2.11 -8.33 -6.11
C THR A 18 2.18 -6.82 -6.27
N LYS A 19 3.12 -6.39 -7.10
CA LYS A 19 3.26 -4.98 -7.42
C LYS A 19 2.00 -4.44 -8.11
N ASP A 20 1.41 -5.25 -8.97
CA ASP A 20 0.18 -4.86 -9.65
C ASP A 20 -0.93 -4.58 -8.65
N THR A 21 -1.00 -5.39 -7.60
CA THR A 21 -1.99 -5.18 -6.56
C THR A 21 -1.75 -3.83 -5.86
N VAL A 22 -0.48 -3.51 -5.61
CA VAL A 22 -0.15 -2.22 -4.99
C VAL A 22 -0.66 -1.07 -5.84
N TYR A 23 -0.40 -1.11 -7.14
CA TYR A 23 -0.86 -0.05 -8.04
C TYR A 23 -2.38 0.03 -8.09
N SER A 24 -3.04 -1.11 -8.10
CA SER A 24 -4.51 -1.12 -8.06
C SER A 24 -5.04 -0.45 -6.82
N TRP A 25 -4.41 -0.72 -5.68
CA TRP A 25 -4.86 -0.14 -4.42
C TRP A 25 -4.64 1.37 -4.39
N ILE A 26 -3.54 1.84 -5.00
CA ILE A 26 -3.33 3.28 -5.11
C ILE A 26 -4.49 3.93 -5.87
N ALA A 27 -4.89 3.30 -6.96
CA ALA A 27 -5.92 3.85 -7.82
C ALA A 27 -7.33 3.70 -7.26
N GLU A 28 -7.60 2.59 -6.56
CA GLU A 28 -8.97 2.24 -6.22
C GLU A 28 -9.27 2.26 -4.73
N LYS A 29 -8.26 2.10 -3.89
CA LYS A 29 -8.47 2.01 -2.46
C LYS A 29 -7.83 3.15 -1.68
N ALA A 30 -7.33 4.14 -2.38
CA ALA A 30 -6.71 5.31 -1.74
C ALA A 30 -5.53 4.94 -0.85
N MET A 31 -4.75 3.94 -1.26
CA MET A 31 -3.57 3.56 -0.52
C MET A 31 -2.62 4.75 -0.39
N PRO A 32 -2.09 5.01 0.80
CA PRO A 32 -1.16 6.14 0.96
C PRO A 32 0.09 5.93 0.13
N ALA A 33 0.33 6.84 -0.78
CA ALA A 33 1.49 6.78 -1.66
C ALA A 33 1.86 8.20 -2.05
N HIS A 34 3.14 8.40 -2.32
CA HIS A 34 3.65 9.71 -2.67
C HIS A 34 4.42 9.61 -3.97
N LYS A 35 4.11 10.49 -4.91
CA LYS A 35 4.79 10.49 -6.18
C LYS A 35 6.03 11.38 -6.08
N ILE A 36 7.19 10.79 -6.26
CA ILE A 36 8.44 11.52 -6.21
C ILE A 36 9.06 11.38 -7.60
N GLY A 37 8.99 12.47 -8.37
CA GLY A 37 9.39 12.40 -9.76
C GLY A 37 8.46 11.46 -10.50
N ARG A 38 9.01 10.39 -11.02
CA ARG A 38 8.23 9.39 -11.75
C ARG A 38 7.90 8.16 -10.93
N LEU A 39 8.38 8.11 -9.68
CA LEU A 39 8.29 6.90 -8.90
C LEU A 39 7.30 7.07 -7.77
N TRP A 40 6.56 6.01 -7.49
CA TRP A 40 5.73 5.95 -6.30
C TRP A 40 6.58 5.52 -5.14
N LYS A 41 6.49 6.25 -4.05
CA LYS A 41 7.21 5.92 -2.82
C LYS A 41 6.24 5.84 -1.66
N PHE A 42 6.58 5.03 -0.69
CA PHE A 42 5.69 4.71 0.40
C PHE A 42 6.41 4.81 1.73
N GLN A 43 5.67 5.10 2.77
CA GLN A 43 6.18 5.00 4.14
C GLN A 43 5.43 3.88 4.83
N VAL A 44 6.18 2.98 5.45
CA VAL A 44 5.60 1.78 6.05
C VAL A 44 4.55 2.14 7.10
N SER A 45 4.82 3.16 7.91
CA SER A 45 3.88 3.53 8.96
C SER A 45 2.53 3.95 8.39
N GLU A 46 2.55 4.68 7.28
CA GLU A 46 1.30 5.10 6.64
C GLU A 46 0.57 3.92 6.05
N VAL A 47 1.31 3.05 5.37
CA VAL A 47 0.71 1.90 4.71
C VAL A 47 0.14 0.95 5.74
N ASP A 48 0.89 0.68 6.80
CA ASP A 48 0.42 -0.22 7.85
C ASP A 48 -0.82 0.34 8.53
N SER A 49 -0.85 1.63 8.77
CA SER A 49 -2.00 2.28 9.39
C SER A 49 -3.23 2.15 8.49
N TRP A 50 -3.03 2.33 7.19
CA TRP A 50 -4.11 2.18 6.23
C TRP A 50 -4.63 0.74 6.20
N VAL A 51 -3.73 -0.23 6.24
CA VAL A 51 -4.12 -1.63 6.26
C VAL A 51 -4.89 -1.95 7.53
N ARG A 52 -4.40 -1.48 8.68
CA ARG A 52 -5.07 -1.73 9.95
C ARG A 52 -6.44 -1.07 10.00
N GLY A 53 -6.58 0.04 9.30
CA GLY A 53 -7.86 0.72 9.21
C GLY A 53 -8.84 0.08 8.26
N GLY A 54 -8.45 -1.02 7.62
CA GLY A 54 -9.35 -1.73 6.73
C GLY A 54 -9.25 -1.36 5.28
N GLY A 55 -8.30 -0.51 4.91
CA GLY A 55 -8.21 -0.05 3.53
C GLY A 55 -8.01 -1.18 2.54
N ALA A 56 -7.09 -2.08 2.85
CA ALA A 56 -6.79 -3.20 1.98
C ALA A 56 -7.88 -4.28 2.05
N ALA A 57 -8.62 -4.31 3.13
CA ALA A 57 -9.64 -5.32 3.33
C ALA A 57 -11.01 -4.84 2.90
N ALA A 58 -11.08 -3.75 2.22
CA ALA A 58 -12.35 -3.20 1.77
C ALA A 58 -12.94 -4.03 0.64
N ILE A 59 -12.60 -5.26 0.55
CA ILE A 59 -13.16 -6.19 -0.40
C ILE A 59 -14.41 -6.74 0.18
N PRO A 60 -15.48 -6.58 -0.48
CA PRO A 60 -16.72 -7.12 0.02
C PRO A 60 -16.64 -8.61 0.06
N ASP A 61 -17.00 -9.08 0.80
CA ASP A 61 -16.98 -10.37 0.83
C ASP A 61 -15.95 -11.05 1.15
N THR A 62 -15.58 -11.08 1.22
CA THR A 62 -14.86 -11.87 1.42
C THR A 62 -14.65 -12.28 2.42
N ALA A 63 -14.81 -12.27 2.74
CA ALA A 63 -14.69 -12.62 3.53
C ALA A 63 -14.15 -13.38 4.13
N GLU A 64 -13.71 -13.47 4.16
CA GLU A 64 -13.31 -14.01 4.64
C GLU A 64 -13.17 -14.41 5.20
N GLY A 65 -13.15 -14.35 5.30
CA GLY A 65 -13.02 -14.69 5.69
C GLY A 65 -12.76 -14.82 5.90
#